data_84ef6daaa353eec73d49ab984e5c4d82
#
_entry.id   84ef6daaa353eec73d49ab984e5c4d82
#
_cell.length_a   1.000
_cell.length_b   1.000
_cell.length_c   1.000
_cell.angle_alpha   90.00
_cell.angle_beta   90.00
_cell.angle_gamma   90.00
#
_symmetry.space_group_name_H-M   'P 1'
#
loop_
_entity.id
_entity.type
_entity.pdbx_description
1 polymer ?
#
loop_
_entity_poly.entity_id
_entity_poly.type
_entity_poly.pdbx_seq_one_letter_code
_entity_poly.pdbx_strand_id
1 'polypeptide(L)'
;MGSLEFFRIFASKFVYYMQIKVVAPKEIGGRIVLPASKSISNRALTIGALAGSNETVENVSDCDDTRVMQAWLRERPDTIDIGAAGTAMRFSTALLAVSEGTHVITGSERMKNRPIGILVDALRQLGAQIEYVEKENFPPLQIVGNPGLQGGKVYLSGSVSSQYVSALLMIGPMLKNGLILKLIDEIVSRPYIDMTLSIMRKFGAKVGWKDSCSIVVENEPYSPCSYMVENDWSAASYWYEMVALATNADAQVVLPKLFDESLQGDSRGAEVFERLGVATVHQGDEVVLSKNGKRTERLDVNFVEMPDLAQTFVVTCCMMGVPFHFTGLQSLKIKETDRIEALKKEMSKLGFELEVRNDSELIWNGRRVVVKNADEMAIDTYEDHRMAMAFAPVALVDGRVVINNPQVVSKSYPRYWEDLKSVGFEIDVL
;
A
#
# COMPACT_ATOMS: atom_id res chain seq x y z
N MET A 1 -42.61 13.40 1.01
CA MET A 1 -41.98 12.14 1.41
C MET A 1 -42.10 11.12 0.28
N GLY A 2 -41.33 11.20 -0.77
CA GLY A 2 -41.52 10.34 -1.97
C GLY A 2 -40.41 10.37 -3.01
N SER A 3 -39.35 11.16 -2.84
CA SER A 3 -38.30 11.32 -3.86
C SER A 3 -36.90 10.81 -3.45
N LEU A 4 -36.65 10.51 -2.20
CA LEU A 4 -35.36 10.00 -1.70
C LEU A 4 -35.28 8.46 -1.66
N GLU A 5 -36.39 7.75 -1.59
CA GLU A 5 -36.40 6.29 -1.65
C GLU A 5 -36.29 5.74 -3.08
N PHE A 6 -36.75 6.48 -4.08
CA PHE A 6 -36.64 6.08 -5.48
C PHE A 6 -35.19 6.09 -6.00
N PHE A 7 -34.33 6.96 -5.47
CA PHE A 7 -32.91 7.02 -5.81
C PHE A 7 -32.07 5.90 -5.18
N ARG A 8 -32.50 5.32 -4.04
CA ARG A 8 -31.78 4.22 -3.38
C ARG A 8 -32.00 2.84 -4.05
N ILE A 9 -33.12 2.64 -4.73
CA ILE A 9 -33.46 1.34 -5.36
C ILE A 9 -32.85 1.21 -6.75
N PHE A 10 -32.54 2.31 -7.45
CA PHE A 10 -31.91 2.29 -8.78
C PHE A 10 -30.39 2.29 -8.75
N ALA A 11 -29.75 2.63 -7.65
CA ALA A 11 -28.28 2.64 -7.49
C ALA A 11 -27.65 1.24 -7.40
N SER A 12 -28.43 0.16 -7.34
CA SER A 12 -27.91 -1.20 -7.13
C SER A 12 -27.76 -2.05 -8.42
N LYS A 13 -28.00 -1.51 -9.62
CA LYS A 13 -27.95 -2.29 -10.86
C LYS A 13 -27.23 -1.69 -12.08
N PHE A 14 -26.68 -0.48 -11.98
CA PHE A 14 -25.76 0.03 -12.98
C PHE A 14 -24.45 0.40 -12.28
N VAL A 15 -23.50 -0.52 -12.29
CA VAL A 15 -22.09 -0.16 -12.10
C VAL A 15 -21.74 0.67 -13.34
N TYR A 16 -21.88 2.00 -13.25
CA TYR A 16 -21.30 2.90 -14.24
C TYR A 16 -19.78 2.71 -14.11
N TYR A 17 -19.21 1.99 -15.07
CA TYR A 17 -17.76 1.95 -15.25
C TYR A 17 -17.33 3.34 -15.68
N MET A 18 -16.94 4.17 -14.72
CA MET A 18 -16.35 5.47 -15.03
C MET A 18 -15.05 5.21 -15.76
N GLN A 19 -14.89 5.86 -16.92
CA GLN A 19 -13.66 5.86 -17.68
C GLN A 19 -13.11 7.28 -17.72
N ILE A 20 -11.81 7.42 -17.71
CA ILE A 20 -11.15 8.68 -18.01
C ILE A 20 -10.15 8.49 -19.14
N LYS A 21 -10.02 9.54 -19.95
CA LYS A 21 -8.94 9.70 -20.90
C LYS A 21 -7.92 10.65 -20.30
N VAL A 22 -6.67 10.20 -20.21
CA VAL A 22 -5.53 10.98 -19.73
C VAL A 22 -4.67 11.35 -20.93
N VAL A 23 -4.42 12.64 -21.12
CA VAL A 23 -3.57 13.17 -22.18
C VAL A 23 -2.37 13.87 -21.54
N ALA A 24 -1.18 13.59 -22.02
CA ALA A 24 0.04 14.09 -21.44
C ALA A 24 0.31 15.57 -21.79
N PRO A 25 0.93 16.34 -20.86
CA PRO A 25 1.50 17.64 -21.19
C PRO A 25 2.78 17.49 -22.03
N LYS A 26 3.24 18.61 -22.59
CA LYS A 26 4.52 18.64 -23.30
C LYS A 26 5.73 18.63 -22.36
N GLU A 27 5.58 19.16 -21.17
CA GLU A 27 6.64 19.33 -20.18
C GLU A 27 6.14 18.86 -18.83
N ILE A 28 7.01 18.19 -18.08
CA ILE A 28 6.77 17.78 -16.71
C ILE A 28 7.60 18.63 -15.77
N GLY A 29 6.95 19.22 -14.77
CA GLY A 29 7.59 19.97 -13.70
C GLY A 29 6.59 20.52 -12.72
N GLY A 30 7.05 20.77 -11.49
CA GLY A 30 6.21 21.35 -10.46
C GLY A 30 6.54 20.90 -9.04
N ARG A 31 5.71 21.35 -8.10
CA ARG A 31 5.79 21.00 -6.69
C ARG A 31 4.53 20.24 -6.27
N ILE A 32 4.69 19.01 -5.80
CA ILE A 32 3.59 18.10 -5.48
C ILE A 32 3.65 17.71 -4.00
N VAL A 33 2.57 17.97 -3.31
CA VAL A 33 2.41 17.52 -1.91
C VAL A 33 1.76 16.14 -1.93
N LEU A 34 2.59 15.11 -1.81
CA LEU A 34 2.14 13.73 -1.77
C LEU A 34 1.21 13.46 -0.56
N PRO A 35 0.33 12.47 -0.62
CA PRO A 35 -0.36 11.98 0.57
C PRO A 35 0.66 11.47 1.59
N ALA A 36 0.32 11.55 2.86
CA ALA A 36 1.11 10.91 3.90
C ALA A 36 1.06 9.38 3.77
N SER A 37 2.10 8.71 4.25
CA SER A 37 2.21 7.25 4.15
C SER A 37 1.07 6.54 4.86
N LYS A 38 0.24 5.83 4.10
CA LYS A 38 -0.83 4.97 4.62
C LYS A 38 -0.28 3.93 5.60
N SER A 39 0.85 3.32 5.27
CA SER A 39 1.46 2.27 6.07
C SER A 39 1.94 2.77 7.42
N ILE A 40 2.52 3.96 7.47
CA ILE A 40 2.95 4.62 8.72
C ILE A 40 1.72 5.11 9.48
N SER A 41 0.78 5.81 8.83
CA SER A 41 -0.44 6.35 9.45
C SER A 41 -1.22 5.29 10.22
N ASN A 42 -1.52 4.15 9.59
CA ASN A 42 -2.31 3.11 10.23
C ASN A 42 -1.60 2.46 11.43
N ARG A 43 -0.25 2.36 11.40
CA ARG A 43 0.55 1.90 12.53
C ARG A 43 0.55 2.91 13.66
N ALA A 44 0.85 4.17 13.35
CA ALA A 44 0.89 5.24 14.33
C ALA A 44 -0.47 5.44 15.02
N LEU A 45 -1.58 5.38 14.26
CA LEU A 45 -2.94 5.44 14.81
C LEU A 45 -3.25 4.24 15.72
N THR A 46 -2.85 3.02 15.33
CA THR A 46 -3.05 1.83 16.15
C THR A 46 -2.27 1.94 17.46
N ILE A 47 -1.00 2.33 17.40
CA ILE A 47 -0.14 2.48 18.58
C ILE A 47 -0.60 3.67 19.42
N GLY A 48 -0.98 4.80 18.80
CA GLY A 48 -1.57 5.95 19.49
C GLY A 48 -2.83 5.59 20.27
N ALA A 49 -3.71 4.76 19.69
CA ALA A 49 -4.90 4.24 20.39
C ALA A 49 -4.52 3.39 21.62
N LEU A 50 -3.50 2.54 21.50
CA LEU A 50 -2.98 1.74 22.62
C LEU A 50 -2.27 2.60 23.67
N ALA A 51 -1.68 3.74 23.27
CA ALA A 51 -1.07 4.72 24.16
C ALA A 51 -2.09 5.64 24.84
N GLY A 52 -3.38 5.51 24.50
CA GLY A 52 -4.45 6.38 25.06
C GLY A 52 -4.53 7.77 24.44
N SER A 53 -3.84 8.05 23.31
CA SER A 53 -3.88 9.34 22.61
C SER A 53 -3.64 9.20 21.11
N ASN A 54 -4.69 9.42 20.31
CA ASN A 54 -4.59 9.49 18.85
C ASN A 54 -4.32 10.91 18.32
N GLU A 55 -4.49 11.93 19.16
CA GLU A 55 -4.40 13.33 18.76
C GLU A 55 -2.95 13.80 18.53
N THR A 56 -1.97 12.98 18.91
CA THR A 56 -0.54 13.29 18.77
C THR A 56 0.06 12.84 17.44
N VAL A 57 -0.71 12.18 16.58
CA VAL A 57 -0.25 11.75 15.26
C VAL A 57 -0.58 12.82 14.23
N GLU A 58 0.46 13.45 13.68
CA GLU A 58 0.36 14.55 12.73
C GLU A 58 0.60 14.07 11.28
N ASN A 59 0.07 14.80 10.29
CA ASN A 59 0.18 14.50 8.87
C ASN A 59 -0.37 13.08 8.55
N VAL A 60 -1.54 12.74 9.10
CA VAL A 60 -2.16 11.42 8.85
C VAL A 60 -2.70 11.36 7.43
N SER A 61 -2.53 10.22 6.77
CA SER A 61 -3.04 9.98 5.41
C SER A 61 -4.56 10.17 5.34
N ASP A 62 -5.02 10.80 4.28
CA ASP A 62 -6.43 11.03 3.96
C ASP A 62 -7.04 9.96 3.05
N CYS A 63 -6.34 8.86 2.82
CA CYS A 63 -6.82 7.74 2.03
C CYS A 63 -7.94 6.94 2.72
N ASP A 64 -8.72 6.20 1.93
CA ASP A 64 -9.87 5.45 2.43
C ASP A 64 -9.52 4.49 3.57
N ASP A 65 -8.41 3.74 3.45
CA ASP A 65 -7.96 2.79 4.48
C ASP A 65 -7.71 3.49 5.84
N THR A 66 -7.15 4.69 5.82
CA THR A 66 -6.84 5.44 7.05
C THR A 66 -8.06 6.18 7.60
N ARG A 67 -8.89 6.75 6.72
CA ARG A 67 -10.16 7.39 7.14
C ARG A 67 -11.07 6.42 7.91
N VAL A 68 -11.21 5.20 7.40
CA VAL A 68 -11.98 4.14 8.08
C VAL A 68 -11.38 3.83 9.45
N MET A 69 -10.04 3.73 9.53
CA MET A 69 -9.34 3.48 10.81
C MET A 69 -9.60 4.61 11.82
N GLN A 70 -9.48 5.89 11.41
CA GLN A 70 -9.76 7.04 12.26
C GLN A 70 -11.22 7.09 12.71
N ALA A 71 -12.17 6.79 11.80
CA ALA A 71 -13.59 6.83 12.10
C ALA A 71 -13.95 5.85 13.22
N TRP A 72 -13.60 4.58 13.09
CA TRP A 72 -13.96 3.60 14.12
C TRP A 72 -13.19 3.79 15.43
N LEU A 73 -11.94 4.25 15.40
CA LEU A 73 -11.17 4.58 16.61
C LEU A 73 -11.82 5.71 17.41
N ARG A 74 -12.47 6.67 16.75
CA ARG A 74 -13.19 7.78 17.37
C ARG A 74 -14.59 7.36 17.86
N GLU A 75 -15.33 6.64 17.02
CA GLU A 75 -16.75 6.35 17.24
C GLU A 75 -16.99 5.10 18.08
N ARG A 76 -16.06 4.14 18.05
CA ARG A 76 -16.11 2.86 18.76
C ARG A 76 -17.45 2.13 18.66
N PRO A 77 -17.98 1.89 17.45
CA PRO A 77 -19.25 1.21 17.26
C PRO A 77 -19.14 -0.29 17.60
N ASP A 78 -20.28 -0.91 17.96
CA ASP A 78 -20.33 -2.38 18.19
C ASP A 78 -20.02 -3.17 16.92
N THR A 79 -20.45 -2.66 15.76
CA THR A 79 -20.16 -3.24 14.45
C THR A 79 -19.28 -2.28 13.65
N ILE A 80 -18.09 -2.74 13.29
CA ILE A 80 -17.06 -1.99 12.59
C ILE A 80 -16.98 -2.47 11.14
N ASP A 81 -17.48 -1.67 10.20
CA ASP A 81 -17.31 -1.93 8.77
C ASP A 81 -16.08 -1.19 8.24
N ILE A 82 -15.06 -1.95 7.86
CA ILE A 82 -13.81 -1.39 7.36
C ILE A 82 -13.76 -1.35 5.82
N GLY A 83 -14.86 -1.64 5.14
CA GLY A 83 -14.93 -1.66 3.68
C GLY A 83 -13.89 -2.60 3.05
N ALA A 84 -13.07 -2.07 2.15
CA ALA A 84 -11.99 -2.82 1.47
C ALA A 84 -10.61 -2.64 2.12
N ALA A 85 -10.54 -2.00 3.30
CA ALA A 85 -9.30 -1.60 3.97
C ALA A 85 -8.57 -2.78 4.65
N GLY A 86 -7.67 -3.42 3.91
CA GLY A 86 -6.96 -4.63 4.37
C GLY A 86 -6.11 -4.42 5.62
N THR A 87 -5.40 -3.31 5.70
CA THR A 87 -4.56 -2.97 6.87
C THR A 87 -5.45 -2.72 8.09
N ALA A 88 -6.54 -1.95 7.92
CA ALA A 88 -7.49 -1.68 8.99
C ALA A 88 -8.08 -2.98 9.54
N MET A 89 -8.49 -3.93 8.69
CA MET A 89 -9.00 -5.24 9.13
C MET A 89 -8.02 -5.93 10.09
N ARG A 90 -6.74 -6.05 9.72
CA ARG A 90 -5.74 -6.80 10.50
C ARG A 90 -5.38 -6.09 11.79
N PHE A 91 -5.13 -4.78 11.73
CA PHE A 91 -4.72 -4.00 12.89
C PHE A 91 -5.87 -3.84 13.89
N SER A 92 -7.09 -3.58 13.41
CA SER A 92 -8.27 -3.51 14.26
C SER A 92 -8.59 -4.85 14.93
N THR A 93 -8.46 -5.98 14.23
CA THR A 93 -8.66 -7.31 14.83
C THR A 93 -7.74 -7.52 16.04
N ALA A 94 -6.44 -7.19 15.91
CA ALA A 94 -5.51 -7.32 17.03
C ALA A 94 -5.80 -6.29 18.15
N LEU A 95 -6.08 -5.03 17.80
CA LEU A 95 -6.40 -3.98 18.76
C LEU A 95 -7.65 -4.32 19.59
N LEU A 96 -8.71 -4.79 18.92
CA LEU A 96 -9.94 -5.21 19.58
C LEU A 96 -9.74 -6.39 20.53
N ALA A 97 -8.83 -7.32 20.20
CA ALA A 97 -8.53 -8.46 21.05
C ALA A 97 -7.98 -8.06 22.43
N VAL A 98 -7.29 -6.93 22.53
CA VAL A 98 -6.73 -6.38 23.80
C VAL A 98 -7.54 -5.21 24.36
N SER A 99 -8.64 -4.84 23.73
CA SER A 99 -9.57 -3.79 24.20
C SER A 99 -10.69 -4.38 25.06
N GLU A 100 -11.48 -3.54 25.71
CA GLU A 100 -12.71 -3.97 26.37
C GLU A 100 -13.89 -4.05 25.39
N GLY A 101 -14.87 -4.90 25.70
CA GLY A 101 -16.12 -5.00 24.94
C GLY A 101 -16.18 -6.17 23.96
N THR A 102 -17.34 -6.32 23.33
CA THR A 102 -17.58 -7.31 22.26
C THR A 102 -17.93 -6.56 20.99
N HIS A 103 -17.20 -6.85 19.92
CA HIS A 103 -17.31 -6.15 18.66
C HIS A 103 -17.43 -7.13 17.48
N VAL A 104 -18.16 -6.73 16.45
CA VAL A 104 -18.15 -7.40 15.15
C VAL A 104 -17.34 -6.55 14.18
N ILE A 105 -16.33 -7.15 13.54
CA ILE A 105 -15.59 -6.48 12.46
C ILE A 105 -15.89 -7.15 11.12
N THR A 106 -16.29 -6.34 10.14
CA THR A 106 -16.70 -6.77 8.81
C THR A 106 -16.10 -5.86 7.73
N GLY A 107 -16.50 -6.06 6.49
CA GLY A 107 -16.12 -5.22 5.35
C GLY A 107 -16.87 -5.59 4.09
N SER A 108 -16.43 -5.07 2.95
CA SER A 108 -17.01 -5.36 1.65
C SER A 108 -17.00 -6.86 1.33
N GLU A 109 -17.85 -7.31 0.39
CA GLU A 109 -17.88 -8.72 -0.08
C GLU A 109 -16.49 -9.21 -0.49
N ARG A 110 -15.68 -8.35 -1.08
CA ARG A 110 -14.28 -8.69 -1.38
C ARG A 110 -13.44 -8.90 -0.13
N MET A 111 -13.62 -8.07 0.91
CA MET A 111 -12.91 -8.23 2.19
C MET A 111 -13.30 -9.53 2.88
N LYS A 112 -14.56 -9.93 2.82
CA LYS A 112 -15.05 -11.20 3.35
C LYS A 112 -14.42 -12.43 2.65
N ASN A 113 -13.79 -12.24 1.48
CA ASN A 113 -13.05 -13.29 0.77
C ASN A 113 -11.52 -13.17 0.92
N ARG A 114 -11.02 -12.26 1.76
CA ARG A 114 -9.58 -12.14 2.07
C ARG A 114 -9.26 -12.91 3.35
N PRO A 115 -8.33 -13.88 3.31
CA PRO A 115 -8.04 -14.72 4.47
C PRO A 115 -7.48 -13.92 5.64
N ILE A 116 -7.86 -14.30 6.87
CA ILE A 116 -7.39 -13.72 8.12
C ILE A 116 -7.08 -14.79 9.19
N GLY A 117 -7.33 -16.06 8.88
CA GLY A 117 -7.21 -17.18 9.83
C GLY A 117 -5.87 -17.24 10.54
N ILE A 118 -4.77 -16.99 9.82
CA ILE A 118 -3.41 -17.00 10.40
C ILE A 118 -3.29 -16.01 11.58
N LEU A 119 -3.87 -14.81 11.46
CA LEU A 119 -3.86 -13.82 12.53
C LEU A 119 -4.78 -14.25 13.68
N VAL A 120 -5.97 -14.76 13.36
CA VAL A 120 -6.93 -15.24 14.36
C VAL A 120 -6.33 -16.39 15.18
N ASP A 121 -5.68 -17.35 14.54
CA ASP A 121 -5.04 -18.48 15.22
C ASP A 121 -3.90 -18.03 16.14
N ALA A 122 -3.09 -17.06 15.67
CA ALA A 122 -2.04 -16.47 16.49
C ALA A 122 -2.60 -15.72 17.72
N LEU A 123 -3.68 -14.95 17.55
CA LEU A 123 -4.36 -14.27 18.64
C LEU A 123 -5.03 -15.24 19.62
N ARG A 124 -5.64 -16.32 19.14
CA ARG A 124 -6.20 -17.38 19.97
C ARG A 124 -5.13 -18.09 20.82
N GLN A 125 -3.92 -18.31 20.27
CA GLN A 125 -2.78 -18.83 21.05
C GLN A 125 -2.38 -17.90 22.20
N LEU A 126 -2.61 -16.59 22.06
CA LEU A 126 -2.38 -15.60 23.12
C LEU A 126 -3.54 -15.50 24.10
N GLY A 127 -4.63 -16.24 23.88
CA GLY A 127 -5.83 -16.29 24.72
C GLY A 127 -6.99 -15.43 24.25
N ALA A 128 -6.95 -14.88 23.05
CA ALA A 128 -8.06 -14.10 22.50
C ALA A 128 -9.29 -14.96 22.15
N GLN A 129 -10.48 -14.42 22.40
CA GLN A 129 -11.76 -15.04 22.05
C GLN A 129 -12.27 -14.38 20.76
N ILE A 130 -12.13 -15.09 19.65
CA ILE A 130 -12.52 -14.64 18.31
C ILE A 130 -13.31 -15.75 17.62
N GLU A 131 -14.47 -15.42 17.08
CA GLU A 131 -15.32 -16.34 16.31
C GLU A 131 -15.50 -15.84 14.89
N TYR A 132 -15.60 -16.76 13.93
CA TYR A 132 -15.99 -16.46 12.56
C TYR A 132 -17.51 -16.43 12.47
N VAL A 133 -18.07 -15.32 11.97
CA VAL A 133 -19.55 -15.14 11.93
C VAL A 133 -20.17 -15.87 10.74
N GLU A 134 -19.50 -15.91 9.59
CA GLU A 134 -20.02 -16.49 8.35
C GLU A 134 -19.19 -17.69 7.90
N LYS A 135 -17.91 -17.48 7.58
CA LYS A 135 -17.04 -18.47 6.97
C LYS A 135 -15.73 -18.62 7.73
N GLU A 136 -15.33 -19.86 8.02
CA GLU A 136 -14.06 -20.17 8.67
C GLU A 136 -12.86 -19.55 7.93
N ASN A 137 -11.93 -18.95 8.66
CA ASN A 137 -10.75 -18.24 8.18
C ASN A 137 -10.99 -16.90 7.48
N PHE A 138 -12.23 -16.40 7.43
CA PHE A 138 -12.58 -15.16 6.74
C PHE A 138 -13.45 -14.25 7.62
N PRO A 139 -13.39 -12.91 7.40
CA PRO A 139 -14.35 -12.01 8.04
C PRO A 139 -15.79 -12.32 7.56
N PRO A 140 -16.83 -11.92 8.33
CA PRO A 140 -16.79 -11.12 9.56
C PRO A 140 -16.31 -11.92 10.77
N LEU A 141 -15.73 -11.20 11.74
CA LEU A 141 -15.27 -11.76 13.01
C LEU A 141 -16.04 -11.15 14.19
N GLN A 142 -16.44 -11.97 15.13
CA GLN A 142 -16.87 -11.51 16.47
C GLN A 142 -15.68 -11.65 17.43
N ILE A 143 -15.35 -10.55 18.12
CA ILE A 143 -14.19 -10.45 19.00
C ILE A 143 -14.66 -10.05 20.39
N VAL A 144 -14.41 -10.89 21.39
CA VAL A 144 -14.56 -10.54 22.79
C VAL A 144 -13.22 -10.04 23.30
N GLY A 145 -13.13 -8.74 23.49
CA GLY A 145 -11.89 -8.09 23.90
C GLY A 145 -11.50 -8.41 25.33
N ASN A 146 -10.21 -8.55 25.59
CA ASN A 146 -9.66 -8.87 26.90
C ASN A 146 -8.34 -8.13 27.14
N PRO A 147 -8.32 -7.02 27.89
CA PRO A 147 -7.09 -6.31 28.27
C PRO A 147 -6.12 -7.14 29.09
N GLY A 148 -6.57 -8.29 29.60
CA GLY A 148 -5.78 -9.20 30.40
C GLY A 148 -5.16 -10.38 29.66
N LEU A 149 -5.02 -10.32 28.33
CA LEU A 149 -4.39 -11.39 27.55
C LEU A 149 -2.99 -11.71 28.07
N GLN A 150 -2.69 -13.01 28.14
CA GLN A 150 -1.46 -13.48 28.80
C GLN A 150 -0.21 -13.16 27.98
N GLY A 151 -0.29 -13.25 26.65
CA GLY A 151 0.90 -13.14 25.81
C GLY A 151 1.77 -14.38 25.84
N GLY A 152 3.03 -14.25 25.46
CA GLY A 152 4.00 -15.34 25.44
C GLY A 152 4.57 -15.59 24.05
N LYS A 153 4.88 -16.86 23.72
CA LYS A 153 5.56 -17.23 22.48
C LYS A 153 4.57 -17.67 21.41
N VAL A 154 4.69 -17.06 20.24
CA VAL A 154 3.90 -17.39 19.02
C VAL A 154 4.82 -17.71 17.87
N TYR A 155 4.44 -18.68 17.06
CA TYR A 155 5.11 -19.04 15.80
C TYR A 155 4.25 -18.58 14.62
N LEU A 156 4.85 -17.91 13.66
CA LEU A 156 4.18 -17.44 12.45
C LEU A 156 5.09 -17.65 11.24
N SER A 157 4.54 -18.04 10.09
CA SER A 157 5.34 -18.08 8.87
C SER A 157 5.81 -16.68 8.47
N GLY A 158 7.09 -16.50 8.17
CA GLY A 158 7.66 -15.25 7.66
C GLY A 158 7.24 -14.93 6.24
N SER A 159 6.74 -15.93 5.51
CA SER A 159 6.28 -15.77 4.12
C SER A 159 4.87 -15.20 3.98
N VAL A 160 4.15 -15.03 5.11
CA VAL A 160 2.83 -14.39 5.12
C VAL A 160 2.95 -12.87 5.09
N SER A 161 1.81 -12.20 4.89
CA SER A 161 1.74 -10.74 4.91
C SER A 161 2.34 -10.15 6.20
N SER A 162 3.28 -9.21 6.05
CA SER A 162 3.84 -8.43 7.17
C SER A 162 2.79 -7.69 8.01
N GLN A 163 1.56 -7.55 7.51
CA GLN A 163 0.44 -6.98 8.28
C GLN A 163 0.06 -7.87 9.48
N TYR A 164 0.15 -9.20 9.36
CA TYR A 164 -0.13 -10.10 10.49
C TYR A 164 0.95 -9.98 11.56
N VAL A 165 2.21 -9.96 11.13
CA VAL A 165 3.36 -9.73 12.01
C VAL A 165 3.22 -8.41 12.75
N SER A 166 2.98 -7.31 12.01
CA SER A 166 2.81 -5.97 12.57
C SER A 166 1.65 -5.89 13.56
N ALA A 167 0.50 -6.50 13.25
CA ALA A 167 -0.68 -6.50 14.12
C ALA A 167 -0.37 -7.14 15.49
N LEU A 168 0.32 -8.29 15.50
CA LEU A 168 0.71 -8.97 16.72
C LEU A 168 1.76 -8.18 17.52
N LEU A 169 2.77 -7.61 16.84
CA LEU A 169 3.81 -6.82 17.50
C LEU A 169 3.23 -5.60 18.21
N MET A 170 2.34 -4.84 17.56
CA MET A 170 1.77 -3.61 18.12
C MET A 170 1.00 -3.84 19.42
N ILE A 171 0.33 -4.99 19.58
CA ILE A 171 -0.37 -5.31 20.82
C ILE A 171 0.56 -5.93 21.89
N GLY A 172 1.78 -6.33 21.52
CA GLY A 172 2.74 -7.00 22.40
C GLY A 172 2.96 -6.31 23.75
N PRO A 173 3.15 -4.96 23.81
CA PRO A 173 3.32 -4.23 25.07
C PRO A 173 2.12 -4.30 26.01
N MET A 174 0.93 -4.62 25.51
CA MET A 174 -0.32 -4.73 26.28
C MET A 174 -0.52 -6.13 26.88
N LEU A 175 0.29 -7.12 26.47
CA LEU A 175 0.19 -8.50 26.92
C LEU A 175 0.95 -8.70 28.23
N LYS A 176 0.35 -9.39 29.22
CA LYS A 176 0.94 -9.57 30.58
C LYS A 176 2.37 -10.11 30.60
N ASN A 177 2.70 -11.01 29.66
CA ASN A 177 4.04 -11.61 29.57
C ASN A 177 4.80 -11.09 28.34
N GLY A 178 4.36 -9.97 27.73
CA GLY A 178 4.89 -9.49 26.46
C GLY A 178 4.68 -10.49 25.31
N LEU A 179 5.51 -10.41 24.30
CA LEU A 179 5.43 -11.27 23.11
C LEU A 179 6.81 -11.73 22.67
N ILE A 180 6.96 -13.01 22.39
CA ILE A 180 8.09 -13.56 21.63
C ILE A 180 7.52 -14.10 20.31
N LEU A 181 7.71 -13.35 19.23
CA LEU A 181 7.24 -13.76 17.91
C LEU A 181 8.39 -14.42 17.15
N LYS A 182 8.26 -15.71 16.85
CA LYS A 182 9.22 -16.44 16.04
C LYS A 182 8.69 -16.65 14.63
N LEU A 183 9.40 -16.06 13.68
CA LEU A 183 9.10 -16.21 12.25
C LEU A 183 9.80 -17.47 11.73
N ILE A 184 9.03 -18.35 11.12
CA ILE A 184 9.53 -19.54 10.43
C ILE A 184 9.51 -19.26 8.93
N ASP A 185 10.31 -19.97 8.16
CA ASP A 185 10.48 -19.77 6.72
C ASP A 185 11.15 -18.42 6.36
N GLU A 186 11.18 -18.11 5.08
CA GLU A 186 11.71 -16.85 4.55
C GLU A 186 10.85 -15.66 4.99
N ILE A 187 11.49 -14.60 5.49
CA ILE A 187 10.80 -13.38 5.90
C ILE A 187 10.66 -12.45 4.70
N VAL A 188 9.42 -12.31 4.21
CA VAL A 188 9.10 -11.37 3.14
C VAL A 188 8.69 -9.99 3.71
N SER A 189 8.95 -8.94 2.93
CA SER A 189 8.54 -7.57 3.31
C SER A 189 9.07 -7.13 4.70
N ARG A 190 10.30 -7.50 5.04
CA ARG A 190 10.98 -7.15 6.30
C ARG A 190 10.97 -5.65 6.61
N PRO A 191 11.13 -4.71 5.65
CA PRO A 191 11.06 -3.28 5.93
C PRO A 191 9.76 -2.84 6.63
N TYR A 192 8.62 -3.48 6.34
CA TYR A 192 7.36 -3.16 7.03
C TYR A 192 7.33 -3.64 8.49
N ILE A 193 8.08 -4.70 8.81
CA ILE A 193 8.26 -5.16 10.19
C ILE A 193 9.16 -4.15 10.92
N ASP A 194 10.30 -3.78 10.33
CA ASP A 194 11.25 -2.82 10.90
C ASP A 194 10.62 -1.43 11.08
N MET A 195 9.78 -0.99 10.14
CA MET A 195 8.94 0.21 10.28
C MET A 195 8.06 0.11 11.54
N THR A 196 7.39 -1.02 11.75
CA THR A 196 6.54 -1.24 12.93
C THR A 196 7.36 -1.13 14.21
N LEU A 197 8.50 -1.83 14.28
CA LEU A 197 9.40 -1.78 15.44
C LEU A 197 9.90 -0.37 15.72
N SER A 198 10.23 0.39 14.69
CA SER A 198 10.70 1.78 14.82
C SER A 198 9.62 2.70 15.39
N ILE A 199 8.39 2.60 14.88
CA ILE A 199 7.26 3.39 15.40
C ILE A 199 6.95 2.99 16.85
N MET A 200 6.92 1.69 17.17
CA MET A 200 6.71 1.19 18.54
C MET A 200 7.74 1.77 19.54
N ARG A 201 9.04 1.78 19.15
CA ARG A 201 10.11 2.38 19.99
C ARG A 201 9.91 3.89 20.19
N LYS A 202 9.42 4.60 19.17
CA LYS A 202 9.14 6.03 19.28
C LYS A 202 8.05 6.31 20.30
N PHE A 203 7.08 5.40 20.46
CA PHE A 203 6.06 5.45 21.50
C PHE A 203 6.51 4.76 22.82
N GLY A 204 7.80 4.50 23.01
CA GLY A 204 8.38 4.03 24.27
C GLY A 204 8.44 2.52 24.45
N ALA A 205 7.96 1.70 23.51
CA ALA A 205 8.00 0.24 23.67
C ALA A 205 9.43 -0.30 23.57
N LYS A 206 9.76 -1.27 24.43
CA LYS A 206 10.97 -2.06 24.34
C LYS A 206 10.75 -3.26 23.43
N VAL A 207 11.23 -3.14 22.21
CA VAL A 207 11.03 -4.13 21.15
C VAL A 207 12.25 -4.23 20.24
N GLY A 208 12.55 -5.42 19.76
CA GLY A 208 13.65 -5.62 18.81
C GLY A 208 13.79 -7.06 18.34
N TRP A 209 14.60 -7.22 17.30
CA TRP A 209 15.07 -8.52 16.88
C TRP A 209 16.01 -9.10 17.94
N LYS A 210 15.70 -10.33 18.39
CA LYS A 210 16.57 -11.13 19.26
C LYS A 210 17.61 -11.90 18.45
N ASP A 211 17.20 -12.35 17.28
CA ASP A 211 18.01 -13.06 16.28
C ASP A 211 17.40 -12.81 14.88
N SER A 212 17.90 -13.50 13.85
CA SER A 212 17.44 -13.29 12.46
C SER A 212 15.95 -13.59 12.21
N CYS A 213 15.31 -14.34 13.10
CA CYS A 213 13.93 -14.80 12.90
C CYS A 213 13.02 -14.61 14.14
N SER A 214 13.53 -14.07 15.25
CA SER A 214 12.77 -13.89 16.48
C SER A 214 12.74 -12.44 16.91
N ILE A 215 11.53 -11.94 17.24
CA ILE A 215 11.32 -10.59 17.76
C ILE A 215 10.78 -10.70 19.18
N VAL A 216 11.30 -9.87 20.08
CA VAL A 216 10.85 -9.78 21.47
C VAL A 216 10.22 -8.43 21.71
N VAL A 217 9.05 -8.44 22.36
CA VAL A 217 8.34 -7.25 22.83
C VAL A 217 8.16 -7.42 24.35
N GLU A 218 8.68 -6.46 25.13
CA GLU A 218 8.49 -6.46 26.57
C GLU A 218 7.10 -5.93 26.95
N ASN A 219 6.60 -6.37 28.11
CA ASN A 219 5.36 -5.83 28.68
C ASN A 219 5.64 -4.44 29.30
N GLU A 220 5.75 -3.43 28.47
CA GLU A 220 5.84 -2.04 28.88
C GLU A 220 4.84 -1.23 28.05
N PRO A 221 3.77 -0.71 28.69
CA PRO A 221 2.75 0.07 27.99
C PRO A 221 3.35 1.26 27.24
N TYR A 222 2.73 1.59 26.11
CA TYR A 222 3.10 2.76 25.31
C TYR A 222 2.96 4.06 26.10
N SER A 223 3.77 5.05 25.73
CA SER A 223 3.65 6.43 26.20
C SER A 223 3.20 7.33 25.06
N PRO A 224 2.25 8.25 25.26
CA PRO A 224 1.87 9.24 24.27
C PRO A 224 3.07 10.07 23.82
N CYS A 225 3.24 10.25 22.51
CA CYS A 225 4.27 11.15 21.96
C CYS A 225 3.74 11.81 20.68
N SER A 226 4.27 12.98 20.33
CA SER A 226 4.02 13.58 19.01
C SER A 226 4.76 12.76 17.94
N TYR A 227 4.04 12.40 16.89
CA TYR A 227 4.56 11.61 15.78
C TYR A 227 4.16 12.21 14.44
N MET A 228 5.12 12.71 13.68
CA MET A 228 4.93 13.23 12.32
C MET A 228 5.03 12.08 11.32
N VAL A 229 3.97 11.86 10.55
CA VAL A 229 3.94 10.86 9.47
C VAL A 229 4.64 11.42 8.24
N GLU A 230 5.61 10.70 7.72
CA GLU A 230 6.27 10.96 6.45
C GLU A 230 5.31 10.80 5.27
N ASN A 231 5.50 11.54 4.18
CA ASN A 231 4.76 11.33 2.94
C ASN A 231 5.11 9.98 2.29
N ASP A 232 4.25 9.51 1.38
CA ASP A 232 4.26 8.14 0.89
C ASP A 232 5.28 7.95 -0.26
N TRP A 233 6.33 7.15 -0.03
CA TRP A 233 7.32 6.80 -1.04
C TRP A 233 6.75 5.90 -2.16
N SER A 234 5.69 5.13 -1.90
CA SER A 234 4.98 4.45 -2.99
C SER A 234 4.33 5.47 -3.93
N ALA A 235 3.72 6.54 -3.36
CA ALA A 235 3.15 7.62 -4.16
C ALA A 235 4.23 8.41 -4.92
N ALA A 236 5.41 8.60 -4.31
CA ALA A 236 6.55 9.23 -4.96
C ALA A 236 6.98 8.48 -6.22
N SER A 237 6.89 7.14 -6.24
CA SER A 237 7.34 6.31 -7.37
C SER A 237 6.68 6.69 -8.69
N TYR A 238 5.42 7.13 -8.70
CA TYR A 238 4.73 7.57 -9.91
C TYR A 238 5.30 8.87 -10.46
N TRP A 239 5.82 9.75 -9.59
CA TRP A 239 6.50 10.98 -10.00
C TRP A 239 7.91 10.71 -10.51
N TYR A 240 8.61 9.73 -9.95
CA TYR A 240 9.84 9.19 -10.53
C TYR A 240 9.59 8.66 -11.94
N GLU A 241 8.54 7.87 -12.14
CA GLU A 241 8.14 7.35 -13.44
C GLU A 241 7.86 8.49 -14.42
N MET A 242 7.10 9.52 -14.01
CA MET A 242 6.82 10.68 -14.85
C MET A 242 8.10 11.43 -15.27
N VAL A 243 9.04 11.65 -14.34
CA VAL A 243 10.33 12.26 -14.68
C VAL A 243 11.13 11.35 -15.61
N ALA A 244 11.15 10.03 -15.39
CA ALA A 244 11.83 9.08 -16.27
C ALA A 244 11.29 9.12 -17.71
N LEU A 245 9.97 9.17 -17.87
CA LEU A 245 9.26 9.14 -19.16
C LEU A 245 9.12 10.53 -19.80
N ALA A 246 9.34 11.64 -19.08
CA ALA A 246 9.21 12.99 -19.60
C ALA A 246 10.14 13.20 -20.82
N THR A 247 9.67 13.95 -21.81
CA THR A 247 10.43 14.28 -23.03
C THR A 247 11.30 15.53 -22.89
N ASN A 248 10.94 16.45 -21.98
CA ASN A 248 11.73 17.65 -21.70
C ASN A 248 12.96 17.30 -20.84
N ALA A 249 14.12 17.81 -21.24
CA ALA A 249 15.40 17.52 -20.58
C ALA A 249 15.52 18.16 -19.18
N ASP A 250 14.79 19.23 -18.93
CA ASP A 250 14.72 20.00 -17.70
C ASP A 250 13.58 19.55 -16.77
N ALA A 251 12.98 18.39 -17.02
CA ALA A 251 11.93 17.83 -16.17
C ALA A 251 12.39 17.80 -14.70
N GLN A 252 11.63 18.47 -13.84
CA GLN A 252 11.93 18.55 -12.40
C GLN A 252 10.65 18.52 -11.57
N VAL A 253 10.61 17.69 -10.54
CA VAL A 253 9.49 17.60 -9.59
C VAL A 253 10.02 17.74 -8.17
N VAL A 254 9.39 18.59 -7.36
CA VAL A 254 9.72 18.78 -5.95
C VAL A 254 8.67 18.09 -5.08
N LEU A 255 9.10 17.20 -4.21
CA LEU A 255 8.27 16.38 -3.34
C LEU A 255 8.59 16.69 -1.87
N PRO A 256 7.79 17.51 -1.16
CA PRO A 256 8.02 17.84 0.24
C PRO A 256 7.68 16.70 1.19
N LYS A 257 8.24 16.74 2.40
CA LYS A 257 8.04 15.80 3.51
C LYS A 257 8.39 14.34 3.17
N LEU A 258 9.40 14.13 2.34
CA LEU A 258 10.09 12.86 2.16
C LEU A 258 11.44 12.95 2.87
N PHE A 259 11.69 12.03 3.80
CA PHE A 259 12.86 12.09 4.66
C PHE A 259 14.03 11.30 4.04
N ASP A 260 15.25 11.78 4.28
CA ASP A 260 16.47 11.12 3.82
C ASP A 260 16.62 9.72 4.46
N GLU A 261 16.35 9.63 5.77
CA GLU A 261 16.31 8.37 6.50
C GLU A 261 14.84 7.89 6.63
N SER A 262 14.30 7.32 5.55
CA SER A 262 12.93 6.84 5.54
C SER A 262 12.78 5.45 6.16
N LEU A 263 11.69 5.25 6.91
CA LEU A 263 11.26 3.92 7.38
C LEU A 263 10.57 3.10 6.30
N GLN A 264 10.23 3.69 5.16
CA GLN A 264 9.52 3.03 4.08
C GLN A 264 10.51 2.29 3.17
N GLY A 265 10.36 0.97 3.01
CA GLY A 265 11.19 0.18 2.10
C GLY A 265 11.16 0.69 0.66
N ASP A 266 10.04 1.31 0.26
CA ASP A 266 9.83 1.87 -1.06
C ASP A 266 10.75 3.08 -1.37
N SER A 267 11.37 3.72 -0.37
CA SER A 267 12.38 4.76 -0.58
C SER A 267 13.60 4.26 -1.37
N ARG A 268 13.91 2.97 -1.29
CA ARG A 268 14.97 2.33 -2.08
C ARG A 268 14.71 2.36 -3.60
N GLY A 269 13.47 2.60 -4.01
CA GLY A 269 13.12 2.83 -5.41
C GLY A 269 13.90 3.98 -6.04
N ALA A 270 14.32 4.99 -5.26
CA ALA A 270 15.13 6.11 -5.71
C ALA A 270 16.46 5.66 -6.35
N GLU A 271 17.18 4.71 -5.72
CA GLU A 271 18.43 4.15 -6.23
C GLU A 271 18.22 3.39 -7.55
N VAL A 272 17.07 2.71 -7.68
CA VAL A 272 16.74 1.98 -8.90
C VAL A 272 16.36 2.95 -10.02
N PHE A 273 15.60 4.00 -9.73
CA PHE A 273 15.27 5.04 -10.69
C PHE A 273 16.49 5.86 -11.15
N GLU A 274 17.56 5.96 -10.34
CA GLU A 274 18.81 6.57 -10.76
C GLU A 274 19.38 5.88 -12.02
N ARG A 275 19.24 4.55 -12.12
CA ARG A 275 19.65 3.75 -13.29
C ARG A 275 18.72 3.96 -14.49
N LEU A 276 17.49 4.43 -14.25
CA LEU A 276 16.47 4.76 -15.27
C LEU A 276 16.44 6.26 -15.62
N GLY A 277 17.43 7.02 -15.18
CA GLY A 277 17.62 8.40 -15.62
C GLY A 277 17.04 9.47 -14.70
N VAL A 278 16.71 9.15 -13.45
CA VAL A 278 16.17 10.12 -12.48
C VAL A 278 17.16 10.30 -11.33
N ALA A 279 17.64 11.54 -11.14
CA ALA A 279 18.41 11.95 -9.97
C ALA A 279 17.46 12.28 -8.81
N THR A 280 17.90 11.95 -7.61
CA THR A 280 17.25 12.29 -6.34
C THR A 280 18.17 13.18 -5.54
N VAL A 281 17.71 14.38 -5.18
CA VAL A 281 18.47 15.32 -4.34
C VAL A 281 17.63 15.69 -3.13
N HIS A 282 18.12 15.37 -1.92
CA HIS A 282 17.50 15.79 -0.67
C HIS A 282 17.89 17.24 -0.35
N GLN A 283 16.90 18.08 -0.08
CA GLN A 283 17.04 19.49 0.29
C GLN A 283 16.19 19.81 1.52
N GLY A 284 16.75 19.58 2.71
CA GLY A 284 16.00 19.66 3.95
C GLY A 284 14.96 18.53 4.05
N ASP A 285 13.68 18.89 4.15
CA ASP A 285 12.56 17.95 4.18
C ASP A 285 11.91 17.72 2.79
N GLU A 286 12.60 18.11 1.72
CA GLU A 286 12.12 17.97 0.34
C GLU A 286 13.05 17.07 -0.47
N VAL A 287 12.45 16.36 -1.41
CA VAL A 287 13.16 15.62 -2.45
C VAL A 287 12.92 16.30 -3.79
N VAL A 288 14.00 16.59 -4.49
CA VAL A 288 13.96 17.12 -5.86
C VAL A 288 14.35 16.02 -6.83
N LEU A 289 13.41 15.70 -7.73
CA LEU A 289 13.61 14.75 -8.82
C LEU A 289 13.99 15.51 -10.09
N SER A 290 14.99 15.05 -10.82
CA SER A 290 15.38 15.62 -12.10
C SER A 290 16.00 14.57 -13.01
N LYS A 291 16.14 14.89 -14.30
CA LYS A 291 16.85 13.99 -15.21
C LYS A 291 18.35 13.97 -14.93
N ASN A 292 18.96 12.76 -14.94
CA ASN A 292 20.44 12.62 -14.77
C ASN A 292 21.15 12.14 -16.04
N GLY A 293 20.42 11.90 -17.13
CA GLY A 293 20.96 11.44 -18.41
C GLY A 293 21.43 9.97 -18.43
N LYS A 294 21.35 9.24 -17.34
CA LYS A 294 21.70 7.80 -17.30
C LYS A 294 20.59 6.97 -17.94
N ARG A 295 20.98 5.86 -18.56
CA ARG A 295 20.06 4.84 -19.04
C ARG A 295 20.74 3.48 -19.00
N THR A 296 20.19 2.55 -18.23
CA THR A 296 20.67 1.17 -18.23
C THR A 296 20.17 0.42 -19.47
N GLU A 297 20.98 -0.52 -19.97
CA GLU A 297 20.58 -1.42 -21.05
C GLU A 297 19.62 -2.53 -20.60
N ARG A 298 19.67 -2.88 -19.31
CA ARG A 298 18.82 -3.88 -18.68
C ARG A 298 18.68 -3.59 -17.19
N LEU A 299 17.51 -3.90 -16.62
CA LEU A 299 17.22 -3.71 -15.21
C LEU A 299 16.82 -5.05 -14.56
N ASP A 300 17.67 -5.59 -13.69
CA ASP A 300 17.37 -6.75 -12.88
C ASP A 300 17.24 -6.32 -11.41
N VAL A 301 16.08 -6.61 -10.79
CA VAL A 301 15.75 -6.14 -9.43
C VAL A 301 14.96 -7.21 -8.66
N ASN A 302 15.28 -7.37 -7.38
CA ASN A 302 14.49 -8.16 -6.45
C ASN A 302 13.57 -7.23 -5.63
N PHE A 303 12.26 -7.41 -5.78
CA PHE A 303 11.23 -6.57 -5.14
C PHE A 303 10.75 -7.09 -3.79
N VAL A 304 11.39 -8.08 -3.17
CA VAL A 304 10.95 -8.66 -1.89
C VAL A 304 10.80 -7.61 -0.78
N GLU A 305 11.62 -6.55 -0.81
CA GLU A 305 11.61 -5.46 0.19
C GLU A 305 10.77 -4.24 -0.22
N MET A 306 10.44 -4.09 -1.51
CA MET A 306 9.63 -2.99 -2.06
C MET A 306 8.58 -3.49 -3.07
N PRO A 307 7.75 -4.50 -2.70
CA PRO A 307 6.86 -5.17 -3.65
C PRO A 307 5.80 -4.24 -4.25
N ASP A 308 5.47 -3.17 -3.55
CA ASP A 308 4.46 -2.22 -3.97
C ASP A 308 4.93 -1.28 -5.11
N LEU A 309 6.22 -1.27 -5.44
CA LEU A 309 6.77 -0.52 -6.58
C LEU A 309 6.81 -1.33 -7.89
N ALA A 310 6.56 -2.63 -7.85
CA ALA A 310 6.75 -3.49 -9.01
C ALA A 310 5.93 -3.04 -10.23
N GLN A 311 4.68 -2.59 -10.06
CA GLN A 311 3.86 -2.11 -11.16
C GLN A 311 4.46 -0.89 -11.83
N THR A 312 4.89 0.09 -11.05
CA THR A 312 5.55 1.31 -11.55
C THR A 312 6.78 0.95 -12.37
N PHE A 313 7.66 0.09 -11.85
CA PHE A 313 8.87 -0.30 -12.58
C PHE A 313 8.61 -1.13 -13.84
N VAL A 314 7.59 -2.01 -13.85
CA VAL A 314 7.21 -2.76 -15.04
C VAL A 314 6.77 -1.81 -16.15
N VAL A 315 5.87 -0.88 -15.84
CA VAL A 315 5.38 0.09 -16.82
C VAL A 315 6.51 1.01 -17.27
N THR A 316 7.27 1.60 -16.34
CA THR A 316 8.41 2.47 -16.67
C THR A 316 9.40 1.79 -17.61
N CYS A 317 9.86 0.58 -17.29
CA CYS A 317 10.84 -0.14 -18.10
C CYS A 317 10.31 -0.47 -19.48
N CYS A 318 9.07 -0.94 -19.60
CA CYS A 318 8.43 -1.20 -20.88
C CYS A 318 8.33 0.08 -21.73
N MET A 319 7.84 1.18 -21.15
CA MET A 319 7.69 2.45 -21.88
C MET A 319 9.03 3.07 -22.26
N MET A 320 10.08 2.88 -21.48
CA MET A 320 11.45 3.28 -21.81
C MET A 320 12.13 2.35 -22.80
N GLY A 321 11.59 1.15 -23.07
CA GLY A 321 12.27 0.14 -23.88
C GLY A 321 13.49 -0.49 -23.18
N VAL A 322 13.47 -0.60 -21.85
CA VAL A 322 14.52 -1.21 -21.02
C VAL A 322 14.12 -2.64 -20.65
N PRO A 323 14.74 -3.68 -21.20
CA PRO A 323 14.49 -5.07 -20.81
C PRO A 323 14.73 -5.29 -19.32
N PHE A 324 13.99 -6.23 -18.71
CA PHE A 324 14.12 -6.47 -17.29
C PHE A 324 13.89 -7.93 -16.87
N HIS A 325 14.40 -8.27 -15.68
CA HIS A 325 14.02 -9.46 -14.91
C HIS A 325 13.75 -9.06 -13.46
N PHE A 326 12.51 -9.11 -13.07
CA PHE A 326 12.06 -8.77 -11.72
C PHE A 326 11.69 -10.02 -10.96
N THR A 327 12.22 -10.16 -9.75
CA THR A 327 12.04 -11.29 -8.85
C THR A 327 11.45 -10.83 -7.52
N GLY A 328 11.12 -11.75 -6.62
CA GLY A 328 10.59 -11.40 -5.29
C GLY A 328 9.13 -10.92 -5.32
N LEU A 329 8.35 -11.32 -6.33
CA LEU A 329 6.99 -10.85 -6.56
C LEU A 329 5.90 -11.75 -5.98
N GLN A 330 6.24 -12.80 -5.20
CA GLN A 330 5.29 -13.79 -4.69
C GLN A 330 4.13 -13.18 -3.90
N SER A 331 4.36 -12.07 -3.19
CA SER A 331 3.32 -11.39 -2.43
C SER A 331 2.27 -10.67 -3.29
N LEU A 332 2.55 -10.42 -4.57
CA LEU A 332 1.67 -9.67 -5.48
C LEU A 332 0.42 -10.44 -5.88
N LYS A 333 0.44 -11.78 -5.81
CA LYS A 333 -0.71 -12.63 -6.16
C LYS A 333 -1.89 -12.51 -5.19
N ILE A 334 -1.63 -12.11 -3.94
CA ILE A 334 -2.61 -12.08 -2.84
C ILE A 334 -2.94 -10.66 -2.36
N LYS A 335 -2.60 -9.65 -3.17
CA LYS A 335 -2.92 -8.24 -2.88
C LYS A 335 -4.39 -7.91 -3.25
N GLU A 336 -4.65 -6.69 -3.69
CA GLU A 336 -5.96 -6.22 -4.16
C GLU A 336 -6.46 -7.04 -5.35
N THR A 337 -5.57 -7.48 -6.20
CA THR A 337 -5.77 -8.41 -7.31
C THR A 337 -4.55 -9.33 -7.42
N ASP A 338 -4.57 -10.31 -8.31
CA ASP A 338 -3.34 -10.91 -8.81
C ASP A 338 -2.65 -9.89 -9.72
N ARG A 339 -1.71 -9.12 -9.13
CA ARG A 339 -1.03 -8.01 -9.80
C ARG A 339 -0.14 -8.49 -10.94
N ILE A 340 0.40 -9.71 -10.85
CA ILE A 340 1.24 -10.30 -11.91
C ILE A 340 0.41 -10.53 -13.17
N GLU A 341 -0.73 -11.19 -13.03
CA GLU A 341 -1.62 -11.45 -14.16
C GLU A 341 -2.27 -10.17 -14.71
N ALA A 342 -2.62 -9.22 -13.82
CA ALA A 342 -3.12 -7.91 -14.23
C ALA A 342 -2.09 -7.16 -15.09
N LEU A 343 -0.83 -7.04 -14.63
CA LEU A 343 0.26 -6.42 -15.39
C LEU A 343 0.47 -7.10 -16.74
N LYS A 344 0.56 -8.42 -16.76
CA LYS A 344 0.73 -9.19 -18.00
C LYS A 344 -0.37 -8.90 -19.00
N LYS A 345 -1.63 -8.88 -18.55
CA LYS A 345 -2.79 -8.63 -19.39
C LYS A 345 -2.83 -7.19 -19.91
N GLU A 346 -2.62 -6.22 -19.03
CA GLU A 346 -2.71 -4.82 -19.43
C GLU A 346 -1.52 -4.38 -20.30
N MET A 347 -0.31 -4.84 -19.99
CA MET A 347 0.86 -4.59 -20.83
C MET A 347 0.74 -5.23 -22.22
N SER A 348 0.05 -6.38 -22.34
CA SER A 348 -0.19 -7.01 -23.65
C SER A 348 -1.08 -6.15 -24.56
N LYS A 349 -2.04 -5.38 -24.01
CA LYS A 349 -2.85 -4.42 -24.78
C LYS A 349 -1.99 -3.32 -25.41
N LEU A 350 -0.87 -2.97 -24.77
CA LEU A 350 0.09 -1.98 -25.24
C LEU A 350 1.21 -2.58 -26.11
N GLY A 351 1.15 -3.90 -26.39
CA GLY A 351 2.08 -4.63 -27.22
C GLY A 351 3.33 -5.18 -26.51
N PHE A 352 3.32 -5.25 -25.18
CA PHE A 352 4.41 -5.81 -24.39
C PHE A 352 4.06 -7.21 -23.90
N GLU A 353 4.81 -8.21 -24.33
CA GLU A 353 4.63 -9.60 -23.93
C GLU A 353 5.51 -9.93 -22.73
N LEU A 354 4.91 -9.97 -21.55
CA LEU A 354 5.59 -10.32 -20.30
C LEU A 354 5.59 -11.84 -20.09
N GLU A 355 6.76 -12.38 -19.76
CA GLU A 355 6.90 -13.77 -19.33
C GLU A 355 6.79 -13.83 -17.81
N VAL A 356 5.98 -14.77 -17.30
CA VAL A 356 5.87 -15.08 -15.86
C VAL A 356 6.61 -16.38 -15.59
N ARG A 357 7.50 -16.39 -14.58
CA ARG A 357 8.17 -17.59 -14.10
C ARG A 357 7.91 -17.81 -12.62
N ASN A 358 7.77 -19.08 -12.24
CA ASN A 358 7.64 -19.50 -10.84
C ASN A 358 6.58 -18.75 -10.05
N ASP A 359 5.57 -18.18 -10.72
CA ASP A 359 4.51 -17.36 -10.10
C ASP A 359 5.02 -16.14 -9.27
N SER A 360 6.29 -15.79 -9.39
CA SER A 360 6.97 -14.78 -8.57
C SER A 360 7.99 -13.95 -9.33
N GLU A 361 8.08 -14.13 -10.64
CA GLU A 361 9.03 -13.43 -11.49
C GLU A 361 8.32 -12.87 -12.73
N LEU A 362 8.71 -11.67 -13.15
CA LEU A 362 8.30 -11.04 -14.41
C LEU A 362 9.53 -10.71 -15.25
N ILE A 363 9.46 -11.09 -16.53
CA ILE A 363 10.56 -10.88 -17.47
C ILE A 363 10.01 -10.23 -18.73
N TRP A 364 10.72 -9.24 -19.23
CA TRP A 364 10.52 -8.68 -20.56
C TRP A 364 11.83 -8.53 -21.30
N ASN A 365 11.86 -9.01 -22.54
CA ASN A 365 13.08 -9.11 -23.34
C ASN A 365 13.29 -7.92 -24.30
N GLY A 366 12.54 -6.82 -24.11
CA GLY A 366 12.70 -5.60 -24.92
C GLY A 366 11.90 -5.59 -26.23
N ARG A 367 11.08 -6.61 -26.53
CA ARG A 367 10.30 -6.66 -27.76
C ARG A 367 8.90 -6.07 -27.55
N ARG A 368 8.58 -4.99 -28.26
CA ARG A 368 7.22 -4.44 -28.37
C ARG A 368 6.60 -4.84 -29.70
N VAL A 369 5.40 -5.39 -29.68
CA VAL A 369 4.62 -5.69 -30.88
C VAL A 369 3.70 -4.50 -31.19
N VAL A 370 3.58 -4.14 -32.46
CA VAL A 370 2.67 -3.07 -32.86
C VAL A 370 1.23 -3.54 -32.72
N VAL A 371 0.48 -2.89 -31.83
CA VAL A 371 -0.95 -3.14 -31.63
C VAL A 371 -1.72 -1.98 -32.27
N LYS A 372 -2.71 -2.28 -33.15
CA LYS A 372 -3.57 -1.25 -33.74
C LYS A 372 -4.46 -0.65 -32.65
N ASN A 373 -4.54 0.70 -32.63
CA ASN A 373 -5.35 1.46 -31.69
C ASN A 373 -5.02 1.17 -30.21
N ALA A 374 -3.78 0.90 -29.86
CA ALA A 374 -3.37 0.65 -28.49
C ALA A 374 -3.72 1.82 -27.53
N ASP A 375 -3.69 3.04 -28.05
CA ASP A 375 -4.04 4.28 -27.37
C ASP A 375 -5.56 4.48 -27.12
N GLU A 376 -6.40 3.66 -27.75
CA GLU A 376 -7.86 3.62 -27.53
C GLU A 376 -8.28 2.46 -26.61
N MET A 377 -7.36 1.53 -26.31
CA MET A 377 -7.63 0.42 -25.41
C MET A 377 -7.64 0.89 -23.97
N ALA A 378 -8.75 0.64 -23.28
CA ALA A 378 -8.86 0.99 -21.87
C ALA A 378 -8.08 0.02 -20.99
N ILE A 379 -7.31 0.57 -20.06
CA ILE A 379 -6.61 -0.14 -19.01
C ILE A 379 -7.58 -0.46 -17.89
N ASP A 380 -7.72 -1.73 -17.56
CA ASP A 380 -8.51 -2.20 -16.44
C ASP A 380 -7.71 -2.10 -15.13
N THR A 381 -8.34 -1.56 -14.10
CA THR A 381 -7.66 -1.35 -12.81
C THR A 381 -7.83 -2.51 -11.83
N TYR A 382 -8.75 -3.44 -12.07
CA TYR A 382 -8.99 -4.62 -11.20
C TYR A 382 -9.23 -4.24 -9.73
N GLU A 383 -9.87 -3.09 -9.49
CA GLU A 383 -10.05 -2.50 -8.16
C GLU A 383 -8.72 -2.25 -7.41
N ASP A 384 -7.61 -2.13 -8.14
CA ASP A 384 -6.29 -1.84 -7.60
C ASP A 384 -5.81 -0.45 -8.03
N HIS A 385 -5.63 0.41 -7.04
CA HIS A 385 -5.18 1.80 -7.21
C HIS A 385 -3.82 1.89 -7.90
N ARG A 386 -2.91 0.93 -7.66
CA ARG A 386 -1.57 0.94 -8.25
C ARG A 386 -1.61 0.68 -9.76
N MET A 387 -2.59 -0.09 -10.25
CA MET A 387 -2.80 -0.25 -11.69
C MET A 387 -3.18 1.09 -12.32
N ALA A 388 -4.14 1.82 -11.74
CA ALA A 388 -4.53 3.13 -12.26
C ALA A 388 -3.35 4.11 -12.32
N MET A 389 -2.58 4.19 -11.23
CA MET A 389 -1.52 5.18 -11.07
C MET A 389 -0.27 4.87 -11.89
N ALA A 390 0.12 3.60 -11.99
CA ALA A 390 1.27 3.20 -12.80
C ALA A 390 1.00 3.28 -14.32
N PHE A 391 -0.25 3.14 -14.76
CA PHE A 391 -0.55 3.23 -16.19
C PHE A 391 -0.87 4.65 -16.68
N ALA A 392 -1.20 5.61 -15.80
CA ALA A 392 -1.46 6.98 -16.22
C ALA A 392 -0.25 7.65 -16.93
N PRO A 393 1.03 7.44 -16.49
CA PRO A 393 2.21 7.98 -17.15
C PRO A 393 2.48 7.43 -18.55
N VAL A 394 1.82 6.33 -18.98
CA VAL A 394 1.88 5.82 -20.36
C VAL A 394 1.55 6.92 -21.37
N ALA A 395 0.65 7.85 -21.00
CA ALA A 395 0.30 8.98 -21.83
C ALA A 395 1.51 9.85 -22.26
N LEU A 396 2.59 9.90 -21.45
CA LEU A 396 3.81 10.64 -21.79
C LEU A 396 4.55 10.07 -23.02
N VAL A 397 4.36 8.78 -23.31
CA VAL A 397 5.01 8.11 -24.45
C VAL A 397 4.05 7.90 -25.60
N ASP A 398 2.83 7.44 -25.33
CA ASP A 398 1.84 7.11 -26.35
C ASP A 398 0.87 8.27 -26.64
N GLY A 399 1.04 9.44 -25.96
CA GLY A 399 0.25 10.66 -26.11
C GLY A 399 -1.03 10.67 -25.28
N ARG A 400 -1.70 9.53 -25.14
CA ARG A 400 -2.92 9.37 -24.33
C ARG A 400 -3.06 7.95 -23.80
N VAL A 401 -3.86 7.78 -22.73
CA VAL A 401 -4.28 6.47 -22.22
C VAL A 401 -5.71 6.58 -21.68
N VAL A 402 -6.49 5.51 -21.82
CA VAL A 402 -7.83 5.39 -21.22
C VAL A 402 -7.77 4.47 -20.01
N ILE A 403 -8.35 4.88 -18.89
CA ILE A 403 -8.33 4.12 -17.62
C ILE A 403 -9.75 3.87 -17.13
N ASN A 404 -10.06 2.60 -16.88
CA ASN A 404 -11.31 2.15 -16.27
C ASN A 404 -11.25 2.29 -14.76
N ASN A 405 -12.39 2.66 -14.14
CA ASN A 405 -12.54 2.78 -12.69
C ASN A 405 -11.44 3.64 -12.03
N PRO A 406 -11.22 4.88 -12.48
CA PRO A 406 -10.14 5.73 -11.99
C PRO A 406 -10.28 6.10 -10.50
N GLN A 407 -11.47 5.97 -9.92
CA GLN A 407 -11.76 6.28 -8.50
C GLN A 407 -10.99 5.37 -7.52
N VAL A 408 -10.45 4.24 -7.96
CA VAL A 408 -9.67 3.33 -7.12
C VAL A 408 -8.43 3.96 -6.48
N VAL A 409 -7.96 5.10 -7.02
CA VAL A 409 -6.81 5.85 -6.47
C VAL A 409 -7.07 6.37 -5.05
N SER A 410 -8.34 6.58 -4.66
CA SER A 410 -8.73 7.04 -3.32
C SER A 410 -8.21 6.13 -2.19
N LYS A 411 -7.92 4.89 -2.51
CA LYS A 411 -7.41 3.89 -1.56
C LYS A 411 -6.02 4.22 -1.00
N SER A 412 -5.21 5.01 -1.69
CA SER A 412 -3.88 5.42 -1.21
C SER A 412 -3.46 6.82 -1.65
N TYR A 413 -4.03 7.39 -2.72
CA TYR A 413 -3.68 8.69 -3.25
C TYR A 413 -4.93 9.41 -3.79
N PRO A 414 -5.81 9.91 -2.91
CA PRO A 414 -7.11 10.46 -3.33
C PRO A 414 -7.02 11.59 -4.36
N ARG A 415 -5.98 12.44 -4.25
CA ARG A 415 -5.79 13.62 -5.13
C ARG A 415 -4.93 13.34 -6.37
N TYR A 416 -4.67 12.08 -6.72
CA TYR A 416 -3.76 11.73 -7.81
C TYR A 416 -4.12 12.41 -9.14
N TRP A 417 -5.40 12.39 -9.52
CA TRP A 417 -5.86 13.01 -10.76
C TRP A 417 -5.80 14.55 -10.74
N GLU A 418 -6.00 15.15 -9.57
CA GLU A 418 -5.87 16.59 -9.35
C GLU A 418 -4.41 17.03 -9.47
N ASP A 419 -3.50 16.27 -8.84
CA ASP A 419 -2.07 16.52 -8.89
C ASP A 419 -1.53 16.36 -10.32
N LEU A 420 -2.01 15.36 -11.09
CA LEU A 420 -1.69 15.25 -12.52
C LEU A 420 -2.15 16.49 -13.31
N LYS A 421 -3.38 16.96 -13.08
CA LYS A 421 -3.89 18.19 -13.71
C LYS A 421 -3.03 19.41 -13.37
N SER A 422 -2.51 19.48 -12.14
CA SER A 422 -1.67 20.60 -11.69
C SER A 422 -0.34 20.73 -12.44
N VAL A 423 0.15 19.63 -13.03
CA VAL A 423 1.36 19.57 -13.87
C VAL A 423 1.03 19.50 -15.37
N GLY A 424 -0.22 19.78 -15.74
CA GLY A 424 -0.61 20.00 -17.12
C GLY A 424 -1.23 18.80 -17.85
N PHE A 425 -1.48 17.66 -17.17
CA PHE A 425 -2.28 16.60 -17.81
C PHE A 425 -3.73 17.04 -18.01
N GLU A 426 -4.28 16.70 -19.17
CA GLU A 426 -5.71 16.84 -19.46
C GLU A 426 -6.41 15.52 -19.12
N ILE A 427 -7.48 15.57 -18.33
CA ILE A 427 -8.22 14.40 -17.88
C ILE A 427 -9.70 14.62 -18.14
N ASP A 428 -10.23 13.87 -19.11
CA ASP A 428 -11.64 13.91 -19.54
C ASP A 428 -12.36 12.65 -19.02
N VAL A 429 -13.57 12.83 -18.51
CA VAL A 429 -14.48 11.71 -18.20
C VAL A 429 -15.17 11.29 -19.49
N LEU A 430 -15.16 9.98 -19.79
CA LEU A 430 -15.76 9.40 -21.00
C LEU A 430 -17.15 8.82 -20.74
#